data_7054bcd13e3bac563ee03112f9ee1fea
#
_entry.id   7054bcd13e3bac563ee03112f9ee1fea
#
_cell.length_a   1.000
_cell.length_b   1.000
_cell.length_c   1.000
_cell.angle_alpha   90.00
_cell.angle_beta   90.00
_cell.angle_gamma   90.00
#
_symmetry.space_group_name_H-M   'P 1'
#
loop_
_entity.id
_entity.type
_entity.pdbx_description
1 polymer ?
#
loop_
_entity_poly.entity_id
_entity_poly.type
_entity_poly.pdbx_seq_one_letter_code
_entity_poly.pdbx_strand_id
1 'polypeptide(L)'
;MNRTVSKVICLLLLCSQMANATELVKQLVLDAKRFLTAYLNYTNTRNIDLLKLYSDDATIKVTVITLDRATKVTDFSGQAWKRLLRESWYSGQPAVEPVELHNVSIQDNKTNIEVSAQRYSQTRCYWDNNYKVTFAKNETGKYQITNETLYIDHKNQCQTPDTLTINQDIKINQIQQP
;
A
#
# COMPACT_ATOMS: atom_id res chain seq x y z
N MET A 1 36.69 -28.41 -33.62
CA MET A 1 36.82 -27.03 -33.18
C MET A 1 35.49 -26.32 -32.79
N ASN A 2 34.37 -27.02 -32.43
CA ASN A 2 33.06 -26.39 -32.27
C ASN A 2 32.42 -26.48 -30.85
N ARG A 3 33.08 -27.12 -29.87
CA ARG A 3 32.49 -27.25 -28.52
C ARG A 3 32.73 -26.03 -27.59
N THR A 4 33.80 -25.29 -27.82
CA THR A 4 34.16 -24.12 -26.99
C THR A 4 33.36 -22.88 -27.33
N VAL A 5 33.02 -22.65 -28.59
CA VAL A 5 32.24 -21.52 -29.08
C VAL A 5 30.77 -21.61 -28.54
N SER A 6 30.19 -22.81 -28.51
CA SER A 6 28.84 -23.02 -28.03
C SER A 6 28.67 -22.71 -26.53
N LYS A 7 29.71 -23.00 -25.71
CA LYS A 7 29.66 -22.71 -24.26
C LYS A 7 29.77 -21.20 -23.97
N VAL A 8 30.54 -20.46 -24.75
CA VAL A 8 30.72 -19.00 -24.58
C VAL A 8 29.42 -18.26 -24.94
N ILE A 9 28.77 -18.67 -26.03
CA ILE A 9 27.47 -18.08 -26.46
C ILE A 9 26.37 -18.31 -25.39
N CYS A 10 26.31 -19.51 -24.81
CA CYS A 10 25.32 -19.85 -23.78
C CYS A 10 25.55 -19.02 -22.50
N LEU A 11 26.81 -18.76 -22.12
CA LEU A 11 27.15 -17.96 -20.95
C LEU A 11 26.78 -16.47 -21.14
N LEU A 12 27.00 -15.94 -22.34
CA LEU A 12 26.62 -14.55 -22.67
C LEU A 12 25.10 -14.34 -22.69
N LEU A 13 24.34 -15.32 -23.17
CA LEU A 13 22.88 -15.27 -23.16
C LEU A 13 22.31 -15.33 -21.74
N LEU A 14 22.89 -16.13 -20.85
CA LEU A 14 22.49 -16.20 -19.45
C LEU A 14 22.78 -14.89 -18.70
N CYS A 15 23.92 -14.27 -18.94
CA CYS A 15 24.25 -12.98 -18.34
C CYS A 15 23.31 -11.85 -18.80
N SER A 16 22.88 -11.84 -20.05
CA SER A 16 21.95 -10.84 -20.57
C SER A 16 20.55 -10.99 -19.97
N GLN A 17 20.09 -12.24 -19.72
CA GLN A 17 18.80 -12.49 -19.11
C GLN A 17 18.77 -12.06 -17.62
N MET A 18 19.86 -12.26 -16.89
CA MET A 18 19.97 -11.83 -15.49
C MET A 18 19.97 -10.30 -15.36
N ALA A 19 20.65 -9.59 -16.26
CA ALA A 19 20.66 -8.12 -16.27
C ALA A 19 19.26 -7.55 -16.53
N ASN A 20 18.51 -8.12 -17.47
CA ASN A 20 17.15 -7.70 -17.77
C ASN A 20 16.17 -7.99 -16.61
N ALA A 21 16.32 -9.11 -15.90
CA ALA A 21 15.50 -9.45 -14.74
C ALA A 21 15.71 -8.46 -13.59
N THR A 22 16.96 -8.07 -13.34
CA THR A 22 17.28 -7.09 -12.28
C THR A 22 16.71 -5.71 -12.58
N GLU A 23 16.75 -5.26 -13.83
CA GLU A 23 16.19 -3.97 -14.22
C GLU A 23 14.66 -3.96 -14.12
N LEU A 24 14.01 -5.07 -14.51
CA LEU A 24 12.57 -5.21 -14.40
C LEU A 24 12.10 -5.13 -12.94
N VAL A 25 12.79 -5.79 -12.00
CA VAL A 25 12.50 -5.72 -10.57
C VAL A 25 12.66 -4.31 -10.03
N LYS A 26 13.72 -3.59 -10.41
CA LYS A 26 13.92 -2.19 -10.00
C LYS A 26 12.80 -1.29 -10.50
N GLN A 27 12.38 -1.44 -11.75
CA GLN A 27 11.28 -0.65 -12.32
C GLN A 27 9.98 -0.91 -11.58
N LEU A 28 9.67 -2.16 -11.27
CA LEU A 28 8.48 -2.55 -10.53
C LEU A 28 8.45 -1.92 -9.13
N VAL A 29 9.56 -1.98 -8.39
CA VAL A 29 9.66 -1.35 -7.06
C VAL A 29 9.48 0.18 -7.16
N LEU A 30 10.01 0.80 -8.22
CA LEU A 30 9.85 2.23 -8.45
C LEU A 30 8.38 2.59 -8.73
N ASP A 31 7.70 1.80 -9.57
CA ASP A 31 6.28 1.99 -9.88
C ASP A 31 5.41 1.80 -8.63
N ALA A 32 5.70 0.78 -7.82
CA ALA A 32 5.02 0.56 -6.54
C ALA A 32 5.19 1.75 -5.58
N LYS A 33 6.41 2.26 -5.44
CA LYS A 33 6.68 3.44 -4.60
C LYS A 33 5.94 4.67 -5.09
N ARG A 34 5.93 4.95 -6.39
CA ARG A 34 5.17 6.07 -6.98
C ARG A 34 3.69 5.96 -6.70
N PHE A 35 3.12 4.75 -6.88
CA PHE A 35 1.72 4.49 -6.60
C PHE A 35 1.38 4.73 -5.12
N LEU A 36 2.16 4.18 -4.19
CA LEU A 36 1.96 4.36 -2.75
C LEU A 36 2.11 5.82 -2.32
N THR A 37 3.08 6.54 -2.91
CA THR A 37 3.23 7.98 -2.65
C THR A 37 1.99 8.76 -3.07
N ALA A 38 1.43 8.47 -4.25
CA ALA A 38 0.19 9.10 -4.71
C ALA A 38 -0.99 8.73 -3.81
N TYR A 39 -1.13 7.44 -3.45
CA TYR A 39 -2.16 6.95 -2.54
C TYR A 39 -2.12 7.68 -1.19
N LEU A 40 -0.95 7.74 -0.54
CA LEU A 40 -0.78 8.43 0.75
C LEU A 40 -1.07 9.93 0.62
N ASN A 41 -0.55 10.57 -0.42
CA ASN A 41 -0.81 11.98 -0.64
C ASN A 41 -2.31 12.26 -0.80
N TYR A 42 -3.01 11.50 -1.64
CA TYR A 42 -4.44 11.69 -1.86
C TYR A 42 -5.27 11.36 -0.62
N THR A 43 -4.91 10.33 0.12
CA THR A 43 -5.55 9.97 1.39
C THR A 43 -5.37 11.09 2.40
N ASN A 44 -4.14 11.56 2.61
CA ASN A 44 -3.78 12.53 3.64
C ASN A 44 -4.26 13.95 3.31
N THR A 45 -4.56 14.24 2.05
CA THR A 45 -5.10 15.56 1.62
C THR A 45 -6.59 15.49 1.25
N ARG A 46 -7.27 14.35 1.39
CA ARG A 46 -8.64 14.12 0.91
C ARG A 46 -8.84 14.50 -0.54
N ASN A 47 -7.84 14.22 -1.36
CA ASN A 47 -7.92 14.52 -2.78
C ASN A 47 -8.85 13.53 -3.46
N ILE A 48 -9.83 14.04 -4.22
CA ILE A 48 -10.81 13.23 -4.97
C ILE A 48 -10.13 12.26 -5.95
N ASP A 49 -8.91 12.53 -6.36
CA ASP A 49 -8.13 11.66 -7.23
C ASP A 49 -7.80 10.30 -6.59
N LEU A 50 -7.91 10.17 -5.26
CA LEU A 50 -7.85 8.88 -4.59
C LEU A 50 -8.85 7.88 -5.17
N LEU A 51 -10.06 8.34 -5.51
CA LEU A 51 -11.10 7.46 -6.06
C LEU A 51 -10.70 6.83 -7.40
N LYS A 52 -9.82 7.48 -8.17
CA LYS A 52 -9.30 6.98 -9.46
C LYS A 52 -8.28 5.85 -9.27
N LEU A 53 -7.70 5.74 -8.06
CA LEU A 53 -6.77 4.65 -7.74
C LEU A 53 -7.46 3.32 -7.48
N TYR A 54 -8.78 3.29 -7.23
CA TYR A 54 -9.53 2.06 -7.01
C TYR A 54 -10.19 1.56 -8.30
N SER A 55 -10.07 0.26 -8.59
CA SER A 55 -10.97 -0.41 -9.54
C SER A 55 -12.40 -0.41 -9.01
N ASP A 56 -13.41 -0.39 -9.87
CA ASP A 56 -14.80 -0.55 -9.47
C ASP A 56 -15.08 -1.94 -8.89
N ASP A 57 -14.35 -2.94 -9.38
CA ASP A 57 -14.44 -4.35 -8.96
C ASP A 57 -13.50 -4.70 -7.80
N ALA A 58 -12.80 -3.71 -7.22
CA ALA A 58 -11.92 -3.95 -6.08
C ALA A 58 -12.68 -4.57 -4.90
N THR A 59 -12.02 -5.39 -4.12
CA THR A 59 -12.52 -5.92 -2.85
C THR A 59 -11.82 -5.20 -1.71
N ILE A 60 -12.59 -4.46 -0.90
CA ILE A 60 -12.06 -3.70 0.24
C ILE A 60 -12.61 -4.31 1.52
N LYS A 61 -11.75 -4.98 2.27
CA LYS A 61 -12.09 -5.57 3.57
C LYS A 61 -11.75 -4.61 4.69
N VAL A 62 -12.75 -4.17 5.43
CA VAL A 62 -12.58 -3.24 6.55
C VAL A 62 -12.96 -3.92 7.86
N THR A 63 -12.00 -3.97 8.79
CA THR A 63 -12.25 -4.39 10.18
C THR A 63 -12.33 -3.13 11.02
N VAL A 64 -13.48 -2.90 11.67
CA VAL A 64 -13.72 -1.73 12.51
C VAL A 64 -13.85 -2.17 13.96
N ILE A 65 -13.08 -1.52 14.86
CA ILE A 65 -13.29 -1.58 16.29
C ILE A 65 -14.11 -0.35 16.69
N THR A 66 -15.31 -0.58 17.18
CA THR A 66 -16.22 0.47 17.61
C THR A 66 -15.84 1.01 19.00
N LEU A 67 -16.46 2.11 19.42
CA LEU A 67 -16.18 2.74 20.73
C LEU A 67 -16.47 1.80 21.91
N ASP A 68 -17.48 0.93 21.77
CA ASP A 68 -17.84 -0.12 22.75
C ASP A 68 -16.95 -1.37 22.62
N ARG A 69 -15.88 -1.30 21.79
CA ARG A 69 -14.92 -2.39 21.54
C ARG A 69 -15.47 -3.59 20.78
N ALA A 70 -16.67 -3.48 20.22
CA ALA A 70 -17.15 -4.51 19.31
C ALA A 70 -16.36 -4.49 17.99
N THR A 71 -16.09 -5.68 17.45
CA THR A 71 -15.43 -5.85 16.16
C THR A 71 -16.47 -6.06 15.07
N LYS A 72 -16.42 -5.27 14.02
CA LYS A 72 -17.23 -5.43 12.80
C LYS A 72 -16.31 -5.62 11.60
N VAL A 73 -16.60 -6.61 10.78
CA VAL A 73 -15.89 -6.84 9.50
C VAL A 73 -16.91 -6.64 8.38
N THR A 74 -16.54 -5.84 7.40
CA THR A 74 -17.37 -5.53 6.24
C THR A 74 -16.52 -5.56 4.98
N ASP A 75 -17.05 -6.21 3.95
CA ASP A 75 -16.45 -6.19 2.61
C ASP A 75 -17.23 -5.19 1.73
N PHE A 76 -16.50 -4.35 1.02
CA PHE A 76 -17.05 -3.38 0.06
C PHE A 76 -16.51 -3.70 -1.34
N SER A 77 -17.36 -3.51 -2.36
CA SER A 77 -16.85 -3.36 -3.73
C SER A 77 -16.12 -2.01 -3.86
N GLY A 78 -15.19 -1.89 -4.82
CA GLY A 78 -14.51 -0.63 -5.08
C GLY A 78 -15.50 0.51 -5.38
N GLN A 79 -16.58 0.23 -6.10
CA GLN A 79 -17.64 1.20 -6.36
C GLN A 79 -18.31 1.68 -5.07
N ALA A 80 -18.69 0.76 -4.16
CA ALA A 80 -19.28 1.10 -2.87
C ALA A 80 -18.30 1.89 -1.98
N TRP A 81 -17.02 1.49 -1.98
CA TRP A 81 -15.97 2.17 -1.26
C TRP A 81 -15.75 3.62 -1.75
N LYS A 82 -15.66 3.82 -3.06
CA LYS A 82 -15.56 5.15 -3.67
C LYS A 82 -16.72 6.06 -3.26
N ARG A 83 -17.95 5.52 -3.24
CA ARG A 83 -19.13 6.26 -2.81
C ARG A 83 -19.02 6.65 -1.34
N LEU A 84 -18.66 5.71 -0.46
CA LEU A 84 -18.49 5.95 0.97
C LEU A 84 -17.43 7.01 1.26
N LEU A 85 -16.27 6.95 0.60
CA LEU A 85 -15.22 7.96 0.72
C LEU A 85 -15.73 9.34 0.29
N ARG A 86 -16.41 9.41 -0.86
CA ARG A 86 -16.97 10.67 -1.37
C ARG A 86 -17.98 11.26 -0.40
N GLU A 87 -18.94 10.47 0.08
CA GLU A 87 -19.95 10.90 1.04
C GLU A 87 -19.32 11.39 2.34
N SER A 88 -18.32 10.66 2.89
CA SER A 88 -17.63 11.06 4.12
C SER A 88 -16.88 12.38 3.97
N TRP A 89 -16.34 12.68 2.78
CA TRP A 89 -15.61 13.93 2.54
C TRP A 89 -16.52 15.13 2.36
N TYR A 90 -17.71 14.94 1.75
CA TYR A 90 -18.68 16.02 1.55
C TYR A 90 -19.56 16.29 2.76
N SER A 91 -19.69 15.32 3.68
CA SER A 91 -20.55 15.49 4.88
C SER A 91 -19.97 16.37 5.97
N GLY A 92 -18.83 17.03 5.72
CA GLY A 92 -18.16 17.87 6.72
C GLY A 92 -17.61 17.12 7.92
N GLN A 93 -17.51 15.79 7.81
CA GLN A 93 -16.95 14.94 8.86
C GLN A 93 -15.48 15.28 9.14
N PRO A 94 -14.99 14.94 10.35
CA PRO A 94 -13.84 15.57 11.00
C PRO A 94 -12.57 15.58 10.15
N ALA A 95 -11.63 16.37 10.62
CA ALA A 95 -10.32 16.64 10.02
C ALA A 95 -9.74 15.40 9.29
N VAL A 96 -8.97 15.67 8.22
CA VAL A 96 -8.13 14.67 7.57
C VAL A 96 -7.55 13.73 8.62
N GLU A 97 -7.64 12.42 8.38
CA GLU A 97 -7.00 11.42 9.23
C GLU A 97 -5.69 10.99 8.55
N PRO A 98 -4.57 11.72 8.75
CA PRO A 98 -3.32 11.39 8.09
C PRO A 98 -2.83 10.03 8.51
N VAL A 99 -2.33 9.28 7.54
CA VAL A 99 -1.79 7.94 7.74
C VAL A 99 -0.35 7.86 7.23
N GLU A 100 0.42 6.99 7.87
CA GLU A 100 1.77 6.64 7.48
C GLU A 100 1.88 5.15 7.25
N LEU A 101 2.78 4.74 6.36
CA LEU A 101 3.13 3.34 6.15
C LEU A 101 4.56 3.09 6.61
N HIS A 102 4.72 2.09 7.46
CA HIS A 102 6.00 1.64 8.00
C HIS A 102 6.24 0.16 7.65
N ASN A 103 7.48 -0.27 7.65
CA ASN A 103 7.87 -1.66 7.39
C ASN A 103 7.24 -2.21 6.09
N VAL A 104 7.33 -1.41 5.03
CA VAL A 104 6.72 -1.71 3.74
C VAL A 104 7.45 -2.86 3.06
N SER A 105 6.73 -3.93 2.74
CA SER A 105 7.17 -5.05 1.92
C SER A 105 6.41 -5.06 0.60
N ILE A 106 7.11 -5.24 -0.51
CA ILE A 106 6.54 -5.25 -1.86
C ILE A 106 6.83 -6.61 -2.49
N GLN A 107 5.79 -7.28 -2.98
CA GLN A 107 5.88 -8.57 -3.67
C GLN A 107 5.27 -8.47 -5.07
N ASP A 108 6.01 -8.97 -6.05
CA ASP A 108 5.54 -9.10 -7.43
C ASP A 108 4.95 -10.49 -7.64
N ASN A 109 3.67 -10.54 -7.97
CA ASN A 109 2.96 -11.78 -8.29
C ASN A 109 2.72 -11.92 -9.81
N LYS A 110 3.57 -11.31 -10.66
CA LYS A 110 3.51 -11.29 -12.14
C LYS A 110 2.33 -10.51 -12.73
N THR A 111 1.13 -10.63 -12.17
CA THR A 111 -0.09 -9.97 -12.65
C THR A 111 -0.48 -8.78 -11.77
N ASN A 112 0.00 -8.76 -10.54
CA ASN A 112 -0.30 -7.71 -9.56
C ASN A 112 0.89 -7.49 -8.63
N ILE A 113 0.86 -6.36 -7.95
CA ILE A 113 1.82 -6.00 -6.92
C ILE A 113 1.07 -6.02 -5.59
N GLU A 114 1.55 -6.82 -4.66
CA GLU A 114 1.05 -6.83 -3.28
C GLU A 114 2.00 -6.03 -2.39
N VAL A 115 1.42 -5.16 -1.58
CA VAL A 115 2.13 -4.40 -0.55
C VAL A 115 1.55 -4.75 0.80
N SER A 116 2.42 -5.16 1.73
CA SER A 116 2.10 -5.33 3.14
C SER A 116 2.85 -4.26 3.94
N ALA A 117 2.21 -3.67 4.93
CA ALA A 117 2.82 -2.63 5.75
C ALA A 117 2.18 -2.57 7.14
N GLN A 118 2.80 -1.83 8.03
CA GLN A 118 2.15 -1.31 9.23
C GLN A 118 1.63 0.09 8.92
N ARG A 119 0.31 0.29 9.07
CA ARG A 119 -0.33 1.58 8.80
C ARG A 119 -0.62 2.28 10.12
N TYR A 120 -0.09 3.48 10.30
CA TYR A 120 -0.30 4.29 11.50
C TYR A 120 -1.31 5.39 11.22
N SER A 121 -2.34 5.52 12.06
CA SER A 121 -3.28 6.65 12.07
C SER A 121 -2.78 7.72 13.03
N GLN A 122 -2.43 8.90 12.50
CA GLN A 122 -1.89 10.00 13.32
C GLN A 122 -2.96 10.64 14.20
N THR A 123 -4.20 10.73 13.73
CA THR A 123 -5.28 11.40 14.46
C THR A 123 -5.78 10.62 15.67
N ARG A 124 -5.68 9.30 15.61
CA ARG A 124 -6.19 8.39 16.65
C ARG A 124 -5.11 7.53 17.29
N CYS A 125 -3.86 7.65 16.83
CA CYS A 125 -2.66 7.01 17.38
C CYS A 125 -2.78 5.49 17.50
N TYR A 126 -3.34 4.82 16.48
CA TYR A 126 -3.39 3.36 16.43
C TYR A 126 -2.62 2.80 15.24
N TRP A 127 -2.20 1.55 15.37
CA TRP A 127 -1.53 0.79 14.33
C TRP A 127 -2.47 -0.24 13.71
N ASP A 128 -2.51 -0.28 12.39
CA ASP A 128 -2.98 -1.42 11.62
C ASP A 128 -1.75 -2.24 11.19
N ASN A 129 -1.48 -3.32 11.92
CA ASN A 129 -0.32 -4.18 11.67
C ASN A 129 -0.56 -5.19 10.53
N ASN A 130 -1.77 -5.26 10.01
CA ASN A 130 -2.17 -6.21 8.96
C ASN A 130 -2.60 -5.50 7.67
N TYR A 131 -2.21 -4.23 7.51
CA TYR A 131 -2.51 -3.48 6.29
C TYR A 131 -1.93 -4.18 5.07
N LYS A 132 -2.79 -4.39 4.08
CA LYS A 132 -2.41 -4.93 2.78
C LYS A 132 -3.13 -4.20 1.67
N VAL A 133 -2.43 -3.94 0.58
CA VAL A 133 -3.01 -3.43 -0.65
C VAL A 133 -2.43 -4.16 -1.85
N THR A 134 -3.29 -4.57 -2.76
CA THR A 134 -2.91 -5.18 -4.04
C THR A 134 -3.37 -4.27 -5.16
N PHE A 135 -2.50 -4.01 -6.11
CA PHE A 135 -2.83 -3.25 -7.30
C PHE A 135 -2.30 -3.91 -8.57
N ALA A 136 -3.05 -3.74 -9.64
CA ALA A 136 -2.74 -4.29 -10.95
C ALA A 136 -2.93 -3.22 -12.01
N LYS A 137 -2.33 -3.43 -13.19
CA LYS A 137 -2.58 -2.57 -14.35
C LYS A 137 -3.95 -2.91 -14.94
N ASN A 138 -4.75 -1.87 -15.15
CA ASN A 138 -5.98 -1.98 -15.91
C ASN A 138 -5.70 -2.08 -17.43
N GLU A 139 -6.76 -2.16 -18.24
CA GLU A 139 -6.67 -2.23 -19.70
C GLU A 139 -5.92 -1.06 -20.35
N THR A 140 -5.88 0.10 -19.71
CA THR A 140 -5.12 1.27 -20.17
C THR A 140 -3.68 1.31 -19.66
N GLY A 141 -3.22 0.26 -18.95
CA GLY A 141 -1.87 0.16 -18.38
C GLY A 141 -1.65 0.97 -17.11
N LYS A 142 -2.70 1.57 -16.51
CA LYS A 142 -2.62 2.32 -15.26
C LYS A 142 -2.85 1.39 -14.07
N TYR A 143 -2.06 1.55 -13.02
CA TYR A 143 -2.26 0.81 -11.78
C TYR A 143 -3.54 1.25 -11.07
N GLN A 144 -4.32 0.27 -10.61
CA GLN A 144 -5.50 0.45 -9.76
C GLN A 144 -5.50 -0.59 -8.64
N ILE A 145 -5.99 -0.19 -7.47
CA ILE A 145 -6.20 -1.08 -6.32
C ILE A 145 -7.28 -2.09 -6.69
N THR A 146 -6.96 -3.36 -6.55
CA THR A 146 -7.87 -4.49 -6.75
C THR A 146 -8.30 -5.14 -5.43
N ASN A 147 -7.45 -5.06 -4.41
CA ASN A 147 -7.79 -5.52 -3.07
C ASN A 147 -7.15 -4.59 -2.03
N GLU A 148 -7.86 -4.36 -0.94
CA GLU A 148 -7.30 -3.65 0.21
C GLU A 148 -7.87 -4.24 1.51
N THR A 149 -7.03 -4.40 2.53
CA THR A 149 -7.44 -4.82 3.88
C THR A 149 -7.06 -3.71 4.83
N LEU A 150 -8.06 -3.20 5.54
CA LEU A 150 -7.95 -2.06 6.45
C LEU A 150 -8.43 -2.45 7.85
N TYR A 151 -7.73 -1.94 8.86
CA TYR A 151 -8.18 -1.93 10.24
C TYR A 151 -8.41 -0.48 10.68
N ILE A 152 -9.55 -0.22 11.32
CA ILE A 152 -9.94 1.10 11.83
C ILE A 152 -10.33 0.96 13.29
N ASP A 153 -9.67 1.68 14.18
CA ASP A 153 -10.07 1.81 15.58
C ASP A 153 -10.72 3.18 15.81
N HIS A 154 -11.99 3.17 16.22
CA HIS A 154 -12.71 4.42 16.50
C HIS A 154 -12.30 5.07 17.84
N LYS A 155 -11.65 4.31 18.72
CA LYS A 155 -11.14 4.88 19.96
C LYS A 155 -9.89 5.69 19.68
N ASN A 156 -9.86 6.93 20.16
CA ASN A 156 -8.64 7.70 20.19
C ASN A 156 -7.68 7.07 21.20
N GLN A 157 -6.51 6.65 20.74
CA GLN A 157 -5.46 6.05 21.55
C GLN A 157 -4.30 7.04 21.80
N CYS A 158 -4.40 8.28 21.27
CA CYS A 158 -3.41 9.30 21.53
C CYS A 158 -3.37 9.58 23.05
N GLN A 159 -2.18 9.57 23.61
CA GLN A 159 -1.96 9.99 24.99
C GLN A 159 -2.22 11.50 25.06
N THR A 160 -2.93 11.92 26.09
CA THR A 160 -3.02 13.36 26.42
C THR A 160 -1.64 13.89 26.76
N PRO A 161 -1.36 15.19 26.51
CA PRO A 161 0.00 15.76 26.53
C PRO A 161 0.82 15.62 27.81
N ASP A 162 0.28 15.04 28.87
CA ASP A 162 0.95 14.94 30.18
C ASP A 162 2.03 13.83 30.26
N THR A 163 2.30 13.09 29.16
CA THR A 163 3.30 12.00 29.16
C THR A 163 4.16 11.98 27.90
N LEU A 164 4.70 13.12 27.48
CA LEU A 164 5.71 13.14 26.42
C LEU A 164 7.11 12.88 26.99
N THR A 165 7.48 11.61 27.06
CA THR A 165 8.90 11.23 27.03
C THR A 165 9.27 11.08 25.55
N ILE A 166 10.03 12.04 25.05
CA ILE A 166 10.53 12.06 23.67
C ILE A 166 11.52 10.92 23.50
N ASN A 167 11.15 9.88 22.77
CA ASN A 167 12.10 8.97 22.16
C ASN A 167 12.09 9.20 20.65
N GLN A 168 12.98 10.11 20.24
CA GLN A 168 13.37 10.21 18.83
C GLN A 168 14.32 9.05 18.50
N ASP A 169 13.86 8.12 17.71
CA ASP A 169 14.74 7.29 16.88
C ASP A 169 13.95 6.80 15.67
N ILE A 170 13.93 7.63 14.64
CA ILE A 170 13.45 7.23 13.31
C ILE A 170 14.62 6.54 12.61
N LYS A 171 14.65 5.21 12.65
CA LYS A 171 15.51 4.42 11.77
C LYS A 171 14.71 3.91 10.57
N ILE A 172 15.03 4.46 9.42
CA ILE A 172 14.62 3.88 8.12
C ILE A 172 15.44 2.61 7.94
N ASN A 173 14.85 1.45 8.19
CA ASN A 173 15.51 0.16 8.00
C ASN A 173 15.08 -0.46 6.67
N GLN A 174 16.03 -0.51 5.80
CA GLN A 174 16.40 -1.46 4.75
C GLN A 174 15.32 -2.41 4.23
N ILE A 175 15.12 -2.28 2.92
CA ILE A 175 14.48 -3.27 2.05
C ILE A 175 15.32 -4.54 2.10
N GLN A 176 14.79 -5.60 2.70
CA GLN A 176 15.36 -6.93 2.53
C GLN A 176 14.92 -7.45 1.17
N GLN A 177 15.90 -7.66 0.31
CA GLN A 177 15.75 -8.47 -0.91
C GLN A 177 15.92 -9.94 -0.52
N PRO A 178 15.17 -10.86 -1.15
CA PRO A 178 15.37 -12.29 -1.02
C PRO A 178 16.69 -12.77 -1.65
#